data_902f81ebe8abbc9f98bb2293e5f52bcf
#
_entry.id   902f81ebe8abbc9f98bb2293e5f52bcf
#
_cell.length_a   1.000
_cell.length_b   1.000
_cell.length_c   1.000
_cell.angle_alpha   90.00
_cell.angle_beta   90.00
_cell.angle_gamma   90.00
#
_symmetry.space_group_name_H-M   'P 1'
#
loop_
_entity.id
_entity.type
_entity.pdbx_description
1 polymer ?
#
loop_
_entity_poly.entity_id
_entity_poly.type
_entity_poly.pdbx_seq_one_letter_code
_entity_poly.pdbx_strand_id
1 'polypeptide(L)'
;LAELIYGSIYPTINKAKIFVTRYPITGMGSIYPSNMDVFTTVKSESRTELNDDWTPGSEEMIAPKFPIRSEAWFNTLSPNYMLISGLGADFDGDTGSGTTVYSKEGIEEIDKFFLSKQAYVDTNNKLYNTAAVELNSLVFWNMTRQQPA
;
A
#
# COMPACT_ATOMS: atom_id res chain seq x y z
N LEU A 1 -13.29 18.65 -9.29
CA LEU A 1 -14.01 17.36 -9.45
C LEU A 1 -13.20 16.18 -8.87
N ALA A 2 -11.90 16.06 -9.21
CA ALA A 2 -11.04 14.99 -8.70
C ALA A 2 -10.99 14.98 -7.17
N GLU A 3 -10.84 16.12 -6.51
CA GLU A 3 -10.83 16.21 -5.04
C GLU A 3 -12.13 15.72 -4.40
N LEU A 4 -13.28 16.11 -4.98
CA LEU A 4 -14.58 15.68 -4.48
C LEU A 4 -14.73 14.15 -4.60
N ILE A 5 -14.32 13.60 -5.74
CA ILE A 5 -14.35 12.15 -5.95
C ILE A 5 -13.44 11.47 -4.94
N TYR A 6 -12.19 11.91 -4.79
CA TYR A 6 -11.26 11.31 -3.83
C TYR A 6 -11.73 11.47 -2.39
N GLY A 7 -12.21 12.66 -2.00
CA GLY A 7 -12.72 12.88 -0.65
C GLY A 7 -13.91 11.99 -0.30
N SER A 8 -14.78 11.71 -1.26
CA SER A 8 -15.95 10.86 -1.03
C SER A 8 -15.62 9.36 -1.04
N ILE A 9 -14.69 8.92 -1.85
CA ILE A 9 -14.35 7.48 -1.97
C ILE A 9 -13.18 7.06 -1.08
N TYR A 10 -12.33 7.99 -0.64
CA TYR A 10 -11.16 7.69 0.19
C TYR A 10 -11.47 6.83 1.43
N PRO A 11 -12.50 7.13 2.25
CA PRO A 11 -12.83 6.32 3.41
C PRO A 11 -13.19 4.87 3.05
N THR A 12 -13.72 4.66 1.84
CA THR A 12 -14.16 3.35 1.37
C THR A 12 -13.02 2.54 0.76
N ILE A 13 -12.13 3.20 0.00
CA ILE A 13 -11.04 2.50 -0.70
C ILE A 13 -9.79 2.36 0.17
N ASN A 14 -9.54 3.33 1.06
CA ASN A 14 -8.37 3.25 1.92
C ASN A 14 -8.48 2.02 2.84
N LYS A 15 -7.44 1.18 2.83
CA LYS A 15 -7.39 -0.12 3.49
C LYS A 15 -8.36 -1.19 2.95
N ALA A 16 -8.94 -0.96 1.75
CA ALA A 16 -9.68 -2.02 1.07
C ALA A 16 -8.77 -3.22 0.78
N LYS A 17 -9.36 -4.42 0.80
CA LYS A 17 -8.64 -5.64 0.43
C LYS A 17 -8.61 -5.78 -1.08
N ILE A 18 -7.42 -6.01 -1.62
CA ILE A 18 -7.21 -6.20 -3.05
C ILE A 18 -6.32 -7.40 -3.31
N PHE A 19 -6.46 -8.00 -4.48
CA PHE A 19 -5.46 -8.90 -5.03
C PHE A 19 -4.61 -8.13 -6.05
N VAL A 20 -3.31 -8.15 -5.83
CA VAL A 20 -2.34 -7.62 -6.78
C VAL A 20 -1.78 -8.76 -7.60
N THR A 21 -1.81 -8.62 -8.92
CA THR A 21 -1.31 -9.62 -9.86
C THR A 21 -0.51 -8.96 -10.97
N ARG A 22 0.43 -9.70 -11.55
CA ARG A 22 1.14 -9.36 -12.78
C ARG A 22 1.13 -10.56 -13.72
N TYR A 23 0.84 -10.34 -14.99
CA TYR A 23 0.90 -11.39 -16.00
C TYR A 23 2.34 -11.55 -16.54
N PRO A 24 2.76 -12.82 -16.84
CA PRO A 24 2.01 -14.07 -16.64
C PRO A 24 1.97 -14.53 -15.18
N ILE A 25 0.83 -15.13 -14.79
CA ILE A 25 0.71 -15.77 -13.47
C ILE A 25 1.40 -17.12 -13.53
N THR A 26 2.55 -17.25 -12.87
CA THR A 26 3.38 -18.45 -12.90
C THR A 26 3.18 -19.36 -11.69
N GLY A 27 2.53 -18.87 -10.65
CA GLY A 27 2.27 -19.63 -9.42
C GLY A 27 1.58 -18.79 -8.35
N MET A 28 1.42 -19.36 -7.17
CA MET A 28 0.77 -18.70 -6.02
C MET A 28 1.48 -17.41 -5.59
N GLY A 29 2.79 -17.33 -5.75
CA GLY A 29 3.54 -16.10 -5.47
C GLY A 29 3.26 -14.93 -6.41
N SER A 30 2.59 -15.17 -7.54
CA SER A 30 2.21 -14.14 -8.52
C SER A 30 0.84 -13.52 -8.25
N ILE A 31 0.12 -13.99 -7.23
CA ILE A 31 -1.18 -13.47 -6.80
C ILE A 31 -1.03 -13.07 -5.34
N TYR A 32 -1.22 -11.78 -5.05
CA TYR A 32 -0.94 -11.29 -3.71
C TYR A 32 -2.12 -10.55 -3.12
N PRO A 33 -2.72 -11.04 -2.03
CA PRO A 33 -3.67 -10.26 -1.27
C PRO A 33 -2.95 -9.13 -0.55
N SER A 34 -3.54 -7.94 -0.57
CA SER A 34 -2.95 -6.75 0.04
C SER A 34 -4.03 -5.85 0.63
N ASN A 35 -3.65 -5.04 1.60
CA ASN A 35 -4.43 -3.88 1.98
C ASN A 35 -4.02 -2.71 1.08
N MET A 36 -5.00 -1.98 0.57
CA MET A 36 -4.74 -0.83 -0.27
C MET A 36 -4.64 0.44 0.58
N ASP A 37 -3.57 1.20 0.39
CA ASP A 37 -3.44 2.55 0.91
C ASP A 37 -3.33 3.54 -0.25
N VAL A 38 -4.02 4.67 -0.13
CA VAL A 38 -3.97 5.74 -1.13
C VAL A 38 -2.95 6.77 -0.69
N PHE A 39 -1.95 7.01 -1.53
CA PHE A 39 -0.89 7.98 -1.27
C PHE A 39 -1.01 9.22 -2.14
N THR A 40 -0.61 10.34 -1.56
CA THR A 40 -0.39 11.59 -2.28
C THR A 40 0.99 12.15 -1.96
N THR A 41 1.49 13.08 -2.77
CA THR A 41 2.75 13.78 -2.50
C THR A 41 2.59 14.91 -1.48
N VAL A 42 1.36 15.19 -1.04
CA VAL A 42 1.04 16.28 -0.12
C VAL A 42 1.07 15.77 1.30
N LYS A 43 1.73 16.50 2.20
CA LYS A 43 1.77 16.18 3.62
C LYS A 43 0.41 16.35 4.27
N SER A 44 0.10 15.51 5.26
CA SER A 44 -1.02 15.72 6.16
C SER A 44 -0.85 17.03 6.94
N GLU A 45 -1.94 17.72 7.19
CA GLU A 45 -1.97 18.92 8.04
C GLU A 45 -2.70 18.59 9.35
N SER A 46 -2.17 19.09 10.46
CA SER A 46 -2.92 19.11 11.72
C SER A 46 -4.01 20.16 11.64
N ARG A 47 -5.22 19.78 11.94
CA ARG A 47 -6.39 20.68 11.98
C ARG A 47 -7.11 20.50 13.29
N THR A 48 -7.59 21.62 13.82
CA THR A 48 -8.40 21.63 15.03
C THR A 48 -9.87 21.72 14.63
N GLU A 49 -10.69 20.88 15.21
CA GLU A 49 -12.13 20.98 15.04
C GLU A 49 -12.63 22.30 15.68
N LEU A 50 -13.55 22.98 15.02
CA LEU A 50 -14.13 24.20 15.55
C LEU A 50 -15.40 23.86 16.34
N ASN A 51 -15.55 24.50 17.47
CA ASN A 51 -16.76 24.45 18.27
C ASN A 51 -17.92 25.20 17.53
N ASP A 52 -19.14 25.05 18.03
CA ASP A 52 -20.34 25.73 17.46
C ASP A 52 -20.24 27.25 17.45
N ASP A 53 -19.41 27.82 18.32
CA ASP A 53 -19.11 29.24 18.40
C ASP A 53 -17.90 29.69 17.54
N TRP A 54 -17.43 28.80 16.65
CA TRP A 54 -16.26 29.00 15.78
C TRP A 54 -14.93 29.19 16.50
N THR A 55 -14.87 28.91 17.78
CA THR A 55 -13.58 28.84 18.50
C THR A 55 -12.89 27.53 18.26
N PRO A 56 -11.54 27.49 18.25
CA PRO A 56 -10.80 26.24 18.12
C PRO A 56 -11.13 25.28 19.27
N GLY A 57 -11.45 24.05 18.95
CA GLY A 57 -11.64 22.98 19.92
C GLY A 57 -10.30 22.51 20.52
N SER A 58 -10.37 21.57 21.46
CA SER A 58 -9.20 21.05 22.16
C SER A 58 -8.55 19.85 21.45
N GLU A 59 -9.21 19.26 20.46
CA GLU A 59 -8.72 18.09 19.77
C GLU A 59 -8.06 18.48 18.44
N GLU A 60 -6.82 18.03 18.25
CA GLU A 60 -6.14 18.11 16.97
C GLU A 60 -6.31 16.80 16.24
N MET A 61 -6.77 16.89 15.00
CA MET A 61 -6.82 15.73 14.09
C MET A 61 -5.84 15.90 12.94
N ILE A 62 -5.25 14.80 12.52
CA ILE A 62 -4.45 14.78 11.29
C ILE A 62 -5.39 14.60 10.11
N ALA A 63 -5.57 15.64 9.32
CA ALA A 63 -6.37 15.60 8.11
C ALA A 63 -5.47 15.34 6.89
N PRO A 64 -5.77 14.33 6.06
CA PRO A 64 -5.08 14.18 4.79
C PRO A 64 -5.40 15.36 3.89
N LYS A 65 -4.37 15.94 3.30
CA LYS A 65 -4.53 17.02 2.32
C LYS A 65 -4.55 16.40 0.92
N PHE A 66 -5.63 16.62 0.20
CA PHE A 66 -5.74 16.16 -1.18
C PHE A 66 -5.24 17.24 -2.14
N PRO A 67 -4.34 16.90 -3.06
CA PRO A 67 -3.83 17.84 -4.03
C PRO A 67 -4.93 18.22 -5.06
N ILE A 68 -4.92 19.49 -5.46
CA ILE A 68 -5.83 19.99 -6.49
C ILE A 68 -5.35 19.60 -7.89
N ARG A 69 -4.05 19.45 -8.06
CA ARG A 69 -3.41 19.15 -9.34
C ARG A 69 -3.06 17.68 -9.48
N SER A 70 -3.29 17.13 -10.66
CA SER A 70 -3.05 15.72 -10.95
C SER A 70 -1.59 15.29 -10.76
N GLU A 71 -0.63 16.18 -11.00
CA GLU A 71 0.80 15.91 -10.82
C GLU A 71 1.22 15.68 -9.36
N ALA A 72 0.37 16.04 -8.41
CA ALA A 72 0.63 15.79 -6.99
C ALA A 72 0.11 14.41 -6.51
N TRP A 73 -0.47 13.61 -7.38
CA TRP A 73 -0.90 12.25 -7.10
C TRP A 73 0.14 11.23 -7.54
N PHE A 74 0.28 10.16 -6.77
CA PHE A 74 1.01 8.98 -7.24
C PHE A 74 0.17 8.27 -8.30
N ASN A 75 0.66 8.26 -9.52
CA ASN A 75 0.03 7.55 -10.64
C ASN A 75 0.69 6.19 -10.88
N THR A 76 1.05 5.51 -9.81
CA THR A 76 1.72 4.21 -9.85
C THR A 76 1.21 3.31 -8.72
N LEU A 77 1.32 2.01 -8.93
CA LEU A 77 1.15 1.01 -7.89
C LEU A 77 2.49 0.86 -7.15
N SER A 78 2.47 1.00 -5.83
CA SER A 78 3.64 0.82 -4.98
C SER A 78 3.47 -0.43 -4.10
N PRO A 79 3.74 -1.64 -4.61
CA PRO A 79 3.62 -2.86 -3.84
C PRO A 79 4.72 -2.94 -2.78
N ASN A 80 4.50 -3.76 -1.76
CA ASN A 80 5.57 -4.09 -0.83
C ASN A 80 6.74 -4.70 -1.60
N TYR A 81 7.96 -4.23 -1.34
CA TYR A 81 9.16 -4.66 -2.06
C TYR A 81 9.38 -6.19 -2.02
N MET A 82 9.01 -6.84 -0.94
CA MET A 82 9.12 -8.30 -0.82
C MET A 82 8.26 -9.06 -1.83
N LEU A 83 7.25 -8.42 -2.42
CA LEU A 83 6.36 -9.03 -3.41
C LEU A 83 6.93 -9.02 -4.82
N ILE A 84 7.88 -8.14 -5.11
CA ILE A 84 8.45 -7.93 -6.44
C ILE A 84 8.97 -9.24 -7.02
N SER A 85 9.73 -10.00 -6.24
CA SER A 85 10.28 -11.29 -6.67
C SER A 85 9.17 -12.30 -7.03
N GLY A 86 8.13 -12.42 -6.19
CA GLY A 86 7.00 -13.34 -6.44
C GLY A 86 6.16 -12.94 -7.64
N LEU A 87 5.99 -11.64 -7.87
CA LEU A 87 5.32 -11.09 -9.04
C LEU A 87 6.18 -11.18 -10.31
N GLY A 88 7.48 -11.47 -10.18
CA GLY A 88 8.42 -11.40 -11.30
C GLY A 88 8.46 -10.00 -11.93
N ALA A 89 8.28 -8.97 -11.10
CA ALA A 89 8.21 -7.57 -11.51
C ALA A 89 9.54 -6.86 -11.30
N ASP A 90 9.74 -5.80 -12.07
CA ASP A 90 10.83 -4.85 -11.88
C ASP A 90 10.33 -3.40 -12.02
N PHE A 91 11.22 -2.44 -12.08
CA PHE A 91 10.89 -1.01 -12.12
C PHE A 91 11.12 -0.38 -13.50
N ASP A 92 11.01 -1.15 -14.55
CA ASP A 92 11.21 -0.70 -15.93
C ASP A 92 9.91 -0.24 -16.63
N GLY A 93 8.80 -0.20 -15.90
CA GLY A 93 7.48 0.20 -16.42
C GLY A 93 6.45 -0.93 -16.44
N ASP A 94 6.67 -1.99 -15.68
CA ASP A 94 5.74 -3.09 -15.53
C ASP A 94 4.34 -2.64 -15.13
N THR A 95 3.33 -3.30 -15.67
CA THR A 95 1.92 -3.07 -15.33
C THR A 95 1.39 -4.15 -14.42
N GLY A 96 0.92 -3.76 -13.25
CA GLY A 96 0.19 -4.63 -12.32
C GLY A 96 -1.32 -4.45 -12.46
N SER A 97 -2.08 -5.45 -12.04
CA SER A 97 -3.53 -5.41 -11.92
C SER A 97 -3.94 -5.51 -10.45
N GLY A 98 -4.92 -4.71 -10.05
CA GLY A 98 -5.52 -4.76 -8.73
C GLY A 98 -7.00 -5.14 -8.82
N THR A 99 -7.43 -6.18 -8.12
CA THR A 99 -8.83 -6.60 -8.05
C THR A 99 -9.32 -6.46 -6.63
N THR A 100 -10.37 -5.66 -6.43
CA THR A 100 -10.93 -5.38 -5.11
C THR A 100 -11.85 -6.52 -4.64
N VAL A 101 -11.79 -6.83 -3.35
CA VAL A 101 -12.66 -7.83 -2.71
C VAL A 101 -13.74 -7.09 -1.92
N TYR A 102 -15.01 -7.40 -2.21
CA TYR A 102 -16.17 -6.70 -1.64
C TYR A 102 -16.97 -7.55 -0.66
N SER A 103 -16.94 -8.89 -0.79
CA SER A 103 -17.73 -9.75 0.09
C SER A 103 -17.10 -9.84 1.48
N LYS A 104 -17.93 -9.90 2.50
CA LYS A 104 -17.46 -10.04 3.89
C LYS A 104 -16.69 -11.34 4.09
N GLU A 105 -17.18 -12.42 3.49
CA GLU A 105 -16.55 -13.75 3.54
C GLU A 105 -15.15 -13.72 2.90
N GLY A 106 -15.04 -13.05 1.75
CA GLY A 106 -13.74 -12.90 1.06
C GLY A 106 -12.75 -12.06 1.86
N ILE A 107 -13.21 -11.00 2.52
CA ILE A 107 -12.36 -10.16 3.40
C ILE A 107 -11.87 -11.00 4.58
N GLU A 108 -12.74 -11.76 5.23
CA GLU A 108 -12.35 -12.64 6.34
C GLU A 108 -11.38 -13.73 5.91
N GLU A 109 -11.54 -14.27 4.70
CA GLU A 109 -10.63 -15.26 4.14
C GLU A 109 -9.22 -14.68 3.91
N ILE A 110 -9.14 -13.46 3.39
CA ILE A 110 -7.87 -12.74 3.22
C ILE A 110 -7.20 -12.49 4.57
N ASP A 111 -7.95 -12.07 5.58
CA ASP A 111 -7.40 -11.84 6.91
C ASP A 111 -6.87 -13.13 7.54
N LYS A 112 -7.56 -14.24 7.36
CA LYS A 112 -7.08 -15.57 7.77
C LYS A 112 -5.82 -15.97 6.99
N PHE A 113 -5.79 -15.68 5.69
CA PHE A 113 -4.62 -15.96 4.85
C PHE A 113 -3.38 -15.21 5.33
N PHE A 114 -3.48 -13.92 5.68
CA PHE A 114 -2.37 -13.15 6.22
C PHE A 114 -1.78 -13.72 7.51
N LEU A 115 -2.61 -14.38 8.33
CA LEU A 115 -2.18 -15.03 9.56
C LEU A 115 -1.63 -16.44 9.32
N SER A 116 -1.81 -16.98 8.12
CA SER A 116 -1.38 -18.33 7.77
C SER A 116 0.08 -18.38 7.33
N LYS A 117 0.81 -19.39 7.79
CA LYS A 117 2.15 -19.67 7.27
C LYS A 117 2.17 -20.00 5.78
N GLN A 118 1.07 -20.53 5.25
CA GLN A 118 0.92 -20.85 3.83
C GLN A 118 0.97 -19.60 2.92
N ALA A 119 0.76 -18.42 3.48
CA ALA A 119 0.94 -17.17 2.76
C ALA A 119 2.40 -16.91 2.35
N TYR A 120 3.35 -17.50 3.04
CA TYR A 120 4.76 -17.18 2.92
C TYR A 120 5.65 -18.35 2.48
N VAL A 121 5.15 -19.56 2.60
CA VAL A 121 5.95 -20.78 2.40
C VAL A 121 5.23 -21.71 1.43
N ASP A 122 5.97 -22.22 0.43
CA ASP A 122 5.47 -23.20 -0.51
C ASP A 122 5.38 -24.62 0.11
N THR A 123 4.89 -25.56 -0.65
CA THR A 123 4.78 -26.97 -0.24
C THR A 123 6.12 -27.65 0.06
N ASN A 124 7.22 -27.08 -0.38
CA ASN A 124 8.59 -27.55 -0.17
C ASN A 124 9.29 -26.81 0.99
N ASN A 125 8.55 -26.06 1.80
CA ASN A 125 9.06 -25.20 2.87
C ASN A 125 10.05 -24.11 2.39
N LYS A 126 9.94 -23.67 1.15
CA LYS A 126 10.67 -22.50 0.64
C LYS A 126 9.80 -21.26 0.76
N LEU A 127 10.41 -20.15 1.08
CA LEU A 127 9.72 -18.85 1.06
C LEU A 127 9.33 -18.50 -0.38
N TYR A 128 8.06 -18.09 -0.58
CA TYR A 128 7.61 -17.58 -1.89
C TYR A 128 8.35 -16.33 -2.31
N ASN A 129 8.64 -15.48 -1.33
CA ASN A 129 9.30 -14.21 -1.55
C ASN A 129 10.59 -14.15 -0.75
N THR A 130 11.68 -13.91 -1.44
CA THR A 130 12.99 -13.63 -0.84
C THR A 130 13.34 -12.17 -1.13
N ALA A 131 13.96 -11.51 -0.16
CA ALA A 131 14.47 -10.17 -0.40
C ALA A 131 15.44 -10.19 -1.59
N ALA A 132 15.23 -9.31 -2.55
CA ALA A 132 16.17 -9.15 -3.64
C ALA A 132 17.54 -8.67 -3.10
N VAL A 133 18.59 -9.04 -3.79
CA VAL A 133 19.98 -8.68 -3.40
C VAL A 133 20.13 -7.17 -3.26
N GLU A 134 19.45 -6.42 -4.12
CA GLU A 134 19.44 -4.95 -4.11
C GLU A 134 18.88 -4.38 -2.82
N LEU A 135 17.84 -5.00 -2.25
CA LEU A 135 17.28 -4.57 -0.96
C LEU A 135 18.29 -4.76 0.16
N ASN A 136 18.96 -5.91 0.19
CA ASN A 136 19.98 -6.19 1.20
C ASN A 136 21.12 -5.14 1.11
N SER A 137 21.53 -4.81 -0.10
CA SER A 137 22.55 -3.78 -0.34
C SER A 137 22.08 -2.41 0.11
N LEU A 138 20.83 -2.04 -0.18
CA LEU A 138 20.24 -0.76 0.23
C LEU A 138 20.11 -0.65 1.76
N VAL A 139 19.65 -1.71 2.42
CA VAL A 139 19.54 -1.77 3.89
C VAL A 139 20.92 -1.64 4.51
N PHE A 140 21.91 -2.40 4.00
CA PHE A 140 23.27 -2.33 4.48
C PHE A 140 23.86 -0.93 4.31
N TRP A 141 23.66 -0.32 3.15
CA TRP A 141 24.12 1.05 2.88
C TRP A 141 23.48 2.07 3.84
N ASN A 142 22.17 1.96 4.10
CA ASN A 142 21.49 2.84 5.04
C ASN A 142 21.97 2.64 6.48
N MET A 143 22.27 1.42 6.89
CA MET A 143 22.79 1.12 8.24
C MET A 143 24.22 1.63 8.44
N THR A 144 25.00 1.67 7.38
CA THR A 144 26.41 2.12 7.45
C THR A 144 26.57 3.62 7.20
N ARG A 145 25.53 4.29 6.73
CA ARG A 145 25.56 5.73 6.49
C ARG A 145 25.52 6.47 7.84
N GLN A 146 26.56 7.25 8.12
CA GLN A 146 26.52 8.18 9.26
C GLN A 146 25.40 9.20 9.01
N GLN A 147 24.43 9.24 9.93
CA GLN A 147 23.44 10.31 9.90
C GLN A 147 24.17 11.62 10.22
N PRO A 148 23.99 12.68 9.42
CA PRO A 148 24.48 13.99 9.80
C PRO A 148 23.84 14.39 11.13
N ALA A 149 24.67 14.82 12.08
CA ALA A 149 24.26 15.28 13.40
C ALA A 149 23.37 16.54 13.31
#